data_8f5f60b7856c672b54d7cd1ad38c51df
#
_entry.id   8f5f60b7856c672b54d7cd1ad38c51df
#
_cell.length_a   1.000
_cell.length_b   1.000
_cell.length_c   1.000
_cell.angle_alpha   90.00
_cell.angle_beta   90.00
_cell.angle_gamma   90.00
#
_symmetry.space_group_name_H-M   'P 1'
#
loop_
_entity.id
_entity.type
_entity.pdbx_description
1 polymer ?
#
loop_
_entity_poly.entity_id
_entity_poly.type
_entity_poly.pdbx_seq_one_letter_code
_entity_poly.pdbx_strand_id
1 'polypeptide(L)'
;MRHMTRAVVPAAAAILVLLAACSAQESAPYAEPPTAADSAGFQPEYDAQEQPLSTFAIDIDTASYSYARRQILDGRFVDPHTVRPEEFINAFRRDYRQPPDDGFSITVDGARVPEGHAGAGMYHLMRVGLQTRDMDDIARPDAALTFVIDVSGSMAEPGRLDLVQDALHYLIDQLRPTDSVAIVAYSDKARVVREMTPASNRSALHAAVEDLAPKSSTNLEAGLVLGYRVARDGFVEGATNRVILLSDGLANVGNTDAAPILEQIREEARKQITLLGVGVGSEYGDALMERLADEGDGFVTYVSEVEQARRLFVDRLPATLTVRALDAKVQVSFDPSTVDSYRLVGYDNRVLSEEDFRDDRVDGGEVGPGHSVTALYVVRLHEGTTAGPVAEVRVRWLDPTTREPSETGSAITVSELDVPFDTASPRLRVAYAAGFFAEVLRDSPYGRDVRLADLAAIAQAASDELEDGAVAELADLIRRAQRFIAGDPELD
;
A
#
# COMPACT_ATOMS: atom_id res chain seq x y z
N MET A 1 18.74 94.16 4.45
CA MET A 1 18.06 94.62 3.23
C MET A 1 17.19 93.48 2.71
N ARG A 2 15.89 93.64 2.87
CA ARG A 2 14.83 93.52 1.82
C ARG A 2 14.76 92.12 1.20
N HIS A 3 13.64 91.42 1.03
CA HIS A 3 12.21 91.75 1.12
C HIS A 3 11.42 90.51 1.49
N MET A 4 10.39 90.71 2.31
CA MET A 4 9.27 89.78 2.53
C MET A 4 8.45 89.72 1.24
N THR A 5 7.91 88.54 0.91
CA THR A 5 6.65 88.44 0.22
C THR A 5 5.84 87.25 0.75
N ARG A 6 4.68 87.58 1.23
CA ARG A 6 3.61 86.67 1.68
C ARG A 6 2.92 86.12 0.43
N ALA A 7 2.58 84.87 0.48
CA ALA A 7 1.57 84.31 -0.47
C ALA A 7 0.55 83.44 0.30
N VAL A 8 -0.66 83.74 -0.06
CA VAL A 8 -1.97 83.39 0.48
C VAL A 8 -2.29 81.92 0.28
N VAL A 9 -2.90 81.27 1.31
CA VAL A 9 -3.55 79.96 1.26
C VAL A 9 -5.00 80.16 0.78
N PRO A 10 -5.51 79.31 -0.10
CA PRO A 10 -6.92 79.05 -0.20
C PRO A 10 -7.28 77.66 0.37
N ALA A 11 -8.28 77.64 1.24
CA ALA A 11 -8.95 76.43 1.70
C ALA A 11 -9.70 75.75 0.56
N ALA A 12 -9.48 74.49 0.35
CA ALA A 12 -10.29 73.65 -0.51
C ALA A 12 -10.96 72.56 0.33
N ALA A 13 -12.28 72.48 0.17
CA ALA A 13 -13.19 71.61 0.90
C ALA A 13 -12.91 70.13 0.63
N ALA A 14 -12.82 69.32 1.67
CA ALA A 14 -12.78 67.87 1.56
C ALA A 14 -14.20 67.33 1.30
N ILE A 15 -14.42 66.78 0.12
CA ILE A 15 -15.57 65.92 -0.21
C ILE A 15 -15.16 64.48 0.15
N LEU A 16 -15.79 63.93 1.19
CA LEU A 16 -15.69 62.51 1.58
C LEU A 16 -16.52 61.70 0.57
N VAL A 17 -15.86 61.04 -0.36
CA VAL A 17 -16.44 59.96 -1.18
C VAL A 17 -16.19 58.65 -0.43
N LEU A 18 -17.23 58.09 0.21
CA LEU A 18 -17.24 56.69 0.67
C LEU A 18 -17.32 55.79 -0.56
N LEU A 19 -16.17 55.28 -1.01
CA LEU A 19 -16.08 54.14 -1.90
C LEU A 19 -16.26 52.88 -1.07
N ALA A 20 -17.43 52.24 -1.21
CA ALA A 20 -17.63 50.88 -0.79
C ALA A 20 -16.68 49.98 -1.59
N ALA A 21 -15.59 49.56 -1.01
CA ALA A 21 -14.73 48.52 -1.55
C ALA A 21 -15.47 47.18 -1.37
N CYS A 22 -16.19 46.75 -2.43
CA CYS A 22 -16.42 45.31 -2.61
C CYS A 22 -15.04 44.68 -2.79
N SER A 23 -14.55 44.01 -1.77
CA SER A 23 -13.43 43.07 -1.92
C SER A 23 -13.93 41.94 -2.84
N ALA A 24 -13.67 42.03 -4.12
CA ALA A 24 -13.64 40.87 -4.96
C ALA A 24 -12.52 39.98 -4.37
N GLN A 25 -12.92 38.88 -3.78
CA GLN A 25 -12.01 37.81 -3.41
C GLN A 25 -11.50 37.27 -4.75
N GLU A 26 -10.31 37.70 -5.16
CA GLU A 26 -9.61 37.05 -6.25
C GLU A 26 -9.43 35.59 -5.86
N SER A 27 -10.20 34.70 -6.47
CA SER A 27 -9.93 33.28 -6.48
C SER A 27 -8.48 33.12 -6.95
N ALA A 28 -7.65 32.47 -6.13
CA ALA A 28 -6.31 32.09 -6.54
C ALA A 28 -6.40 31.39 -7.92
N PRO A 29 -5.49 31.67 -8.86
CA PRO A 29 -5.49 30.99 -10.14
C PRO A 29 -5.38 29.48 -9.88
N TYR A 30 -6.27 28.72 -10.51
CA TYR A 30 -6.18 27.26 -10.47
C TYR A 30 -4.79 26.85 -10.93
N ALA A 31 -4.11 26.02 -10.14
CA ALA A 31 -2.86 25.42 -10.57
C ALA A 31 -3.18 24.57 -11.82
N GLU A 32 -2.45 24.80 -12.89
CA GLU A 32 -2.52 23.93 -14.07
C GLU A 32 -2.08 22.51 -13.65
N PRO A 33 -2.69 21.45 -14.19
CA PRO A 33 -2.24 20.10 -13.93
C PRO A 33 -0.74 19.96 -14.26
N PRO A 34 0.02 19.12 -13.51
CA PRO A 34 1.45 18.93 -13.75
C PRO A 34 1.71 18.49 -15.19
N THR A 35 2.78 19.02 -15.78
CA THR A 35 3.19 18.60 -17.13
C THR A 35 3.77 17.17 -17.10
N ALA A 36 3.84 16.50 -18.25
CA ALA A 36 4.46 15.19 -18.37
C ALA A 36 5.92 15.15 -17.87
N ALA A 37 6.64 16.27 -17.89
CA ALA A 37 7.98 16.38 -17.32
C ALA A 37 7.97 16.45 -15.79
N ASP A 38 6.94 17.05 -15.19
CA ASP A 38 6.79 17.15 -13.72
C ASP A 38 6.30 15.84 -13.10
N SER A 39 5.61 15.00 -13.89
CA SER A 39 5.09 13.70 -13.46
C SER A 39 6.02 12.52 -13.76
N ALA A 40 7.25 12.76 -14.20
CA ALA A 40 8.22 11.68 -14.45
C ALA A 40 8.46 10.85 -13.17
N GLY A 41 8.09 9.56 -13.21
CA GLY A 41 8.14 8.65 -12.06
C GLY A 41 6.85 8.59 -11.22
N PHE A 42 5.80 9.29 -11.63
CA PHE A 42 4.47 9.26 -11.02
C PHE A 42 3.42 8.94 -12.07
N GLN A 43 2.28 8.36 -11.66
CA GLN A 43 1.15 8.16 -12.58
C GLN A 43 0.69 9.50 -13.16
N PRO A 44 0.72 9.67 -14.49
CA PRO A 44 0.24 10.90 -15.11
C PRO A 44 -1.30 10.95 -15.11
N GLU A 45 -1.84 12.12 -15.39
CA GLU A 45 -3.24 12.27 -15.75
C GLU A 45 -3.41 11.89 -17.23
N TYR A 46 -4.31 10.95 -17.50
CA TYR A 46 -4.61 10.44 -18.84
C TYR A 46 -5.87 11.06 -19.41
N ASP A 47 -5.82 11.47 -20.66
CA ASP A 47 -7.01 11.85 -21.45
C ASP A 47 -7.86 10.60 -21.73
N ALA A 48 -9.13 10.62 -21.30
CA ALA A 48 -10.02 9.48 -21.46
C ALA A 48 -10.41 9.20 -22.93
N GLN A 49 -10.27 10.18 -23.82
CA GLN A 49 -10.49 9.99 -25.27
C GLN A 49 -9.35 9.22 -25.93
N GLU A 50 -8.11 9.47 -25.48
CA GLU A 50 -6.91 8.83 -26.02
C GLU A 50 -6.63 7.49 -25.35
N GLN A 51 -6.84 7.41 -24.04
CA GLN A 51 -6.60 6.24 -23.20
C GLN A 51 -7.78 6.01 -22.26
N PRO A 52 -8.85 5.33 -22.70
CA PRO A 52 -10.01 5.07 -21.85
C PRO A 52 -9.79 3.97 -20.80
N LEU A 53 -8.72 3.19 -20.91
CA LEU A 53 -8.47 2.02 -20.08
C LEU A 53 -7.31 2.23 -19.12
N SER A 54 -7.53 1.92 -17.85
CA SER A 54 -6.52 1.83 -16.80
C SER A 54 -6.44 0.40 -16.30
N THR A 55 -5.30 -0.26 -16.50
CA THR A 55 -5.09 -1.65 -16.11
C THR A 55 -3.95 -1.76 -15.13
N PHE A 56 -4.12 -2.51 -14.04
CA PHE A 56 -3.09 -2.72 -13.04
C PHE A 56 -3.24 -4.09 -12.36
N ALA A 57 -2.11 -4.62 -11.87
CA ALA A 57 -2.08 -5.78 -10.98
C ALA A 57 -2.54 -5.40 -9.57
N ILE A 58 -3.25 -6.30 -8.90
CA ILE A 58 -3.66 -6.09 -7.52
C ILE A 58 -2.42 -6.12 -6.62
N ASP A 59 -2.34 -5.17 -5.67
CA ASP A 59 -1.32 -5.10 -4.64
C ASP A 59 -1.98 -5.06 -3.25
N ILE A 60 -1.55 -5.96 -2.37
CA ILE A 60 -2.01 -6.06 -0.97
C ILE A 60 -0.96 -5.61 0.03
N ASP A 61 0.19 -5.17 -0.44
CA ASP A 61 1.31 -4.75 0.41
C ASP A 61 0.96 -3.53 1.27
N THR A 62 1.57 -3.43 2.44
CA THR A 62 1.41 -2.31 3.37
C THR A 62 2.73 -1.94 4.06
N ALA A 63 3.84 -2.42 3.52
CA ALA A 63 5.16 -2.26 4.09
C ALA A 63 5.60 -0.79 4.12
N SER A 64 5.35 -0.06 3.02
CA SER A 64 5.69 1.36 2.90
C SER A 64 5.02 2.22 3.97
N TYR A 65 3.71 2.01 4.24
CA TYR A 65 3.02 2.71 5.32
C TYR A 65 3.61 2.40 6.69
N SER A 66 3.85 1.12 6.97
CA SER A 66 4.40 0.67 8.26
C SER A 66 5.79 1.25 8.54
N TYR A 67 6.62 1.32 7.48
CA TYR A 67 7.93 1.96 7.54
C TYR A 67 7.84 3.47 7.76
N ALA A 68 7.06 4.17 6.94
CA ALA A 68 6.87 5.61 7.07
C ALA A 68 6.33 5.99 8.45
N ARG A 69 5.36 5.22 8.96
CA ARG A 69 4.81 5.35 10.31
C ARG A 69 5.94 5.31 11.35
N ARG A 70 6.83 4.32 11.28
CA ARG A 70 7.93 4.17 12.21
C ARG A 70 8.91 5.34 12.13
N GLN A 71 9.32 5.75 10.92
CA GLN A 71 10.22 6.90 10.73
C GLN A 71 9.64 8.17 11.38
N ILE A 72 8.36 8.47 11.14
CA ILE A 72 7.69 9.65 11.69
C ILE A 72 7.59 9.58 13.22
N LEU A 73 7.28 8.42 13.80
CA LEU A 73 7.22 8.23 15.24
C LEU A 73 8.59 8.41 15.91
N ASP A 74 9.66 7.98 15.24
CA ASP A 74 11.05 8.13 15.70
C ASP A 74 11.61 9.54 15.43
N GLY A 75 10.81 10.45 14.88
CA GLY A 75 11.27 11.80 14.58
C GLY A 75 12.20 11.90 13.38
N ARG A 76 12.16 10.94 12.46
CA ARG A 76 13.01 10.87 11.26
C ARG A 76 12.22 11.22 10.00
N PHE A 77 12.95 11.75 9.00
CA PHE A 77 12.38 11.96 7.67
C PHE A 77 12.13 10.62 6.97
N VAL A 78 11.03 10.57 6.21
CA VAL A 78 10.72 9.45 5.33
C VAL A 78 11.44 9.68 4.00
N ASP A 79 12.15 8.68 3.49
CA ASP A 79 12.71 8.75 2.14
C ASP A 79 11.56 8.71 1.12
N PRO A 80 11.40 9.75 0.27
CA PRO A 80 10.33 9.81 -0.73
C PRO A 80 10.26 8.60 -1.66
N HIS A 81 11.39 7.97 -1.95
CA HIS A 81 11.46 6.79 -2.83
C HIS A 81 10.88 5.52 -2.21
N THR A 82 10.68 5.49 -0.89
CA THR A 82 10.08 4.36 -0.17
C THR A 82 8.57 4.50 -0.01
N VAL A 83 7.98 5.62 -0.45
CA VAL A 83 6.57 5.92 -0.24
C VAL A 83 5.73 5.45 -1.42
N ARG A 84 4.76 4.58 -1.13
CA ARG A 84 3.81 4.02 -2.09
C ARG A 84 2.38 4.35 -1.66
N PRO A 85 1.68 5.23 -2.37
CA PRO A 85 0.36 5.70 -1.95
C PRO A 85 -0.68 4.59 -1.83
N GLU A 86 -0.65 3.58 -2.71
CA GLU A 86 -1.52 2.41 -2.65
C GLU A 86 -1.38 1.66 -1.33
N GLU A 87 -0.17 1.50 -0.83
CA GLU A 87 0.09 0.82 0.43
C GLU A 87 -0.39 1.63 1.66
N PHE A 88 -0.34 2.96 1.57
CA PHE A 88 -0.92 3.84 2.58
C PHE A 88 -2.44 3.72 2.60
N ILE A 89 -3.08 3.75 1.42
CA ILE A 89 -4.53 3.55 1.30
C ILE A 89 -4.91 2.18 1.84
N ASN A 90 -4.11 1.16 1.52
CA ASN A 90 -4.36 -0.24 1.83
C ASN A 90 -3.98 -0.65 3.27
N ALA A 91 -3.38 0.22 4.06
CA ALA A 91 -3.04 -0.03 5.47
C ALA A 91 -4.26 -0.01 6.41
N PHE A 92 -5.39 0.59 6.00
CA PHE A 92 -6.55 0.79 6.84
C PHE A 92 -7.68 -0.20 6.55
N ARG A 93 -8.50 -0.47 7.57
CA ARG A 93 -9.73 -1.26 7.42
C ARG A 93 -10.69 -0.56 6.44
N ARG A 94 -11.41 -1.35 5.60
CA ARG A 94 -12.21 -0.82 4.49
C ARG A 94 -13.70 -1.08 4.60
N ASP A 95 -14.10 -2.11 5.36
CA ASP A 95 -15.48 -2.52 5.62
C ASP A 95 -16.29 -2.81 4.34
N TYR A 96 -15.64 -3.36 3.30
CA TYR A 96 -16.34 -3.77 2.08
C TYR A 96 -17.23 -4.98 2.33
N ARG A 97 -18.31 -5.06 1.56
CA ARG A 97 -19.20 -6.21 1.59
C ARG A 97 -18.49 -7.43 1.03
N GLN A 98 -18.59 -8.55 1.74
CA GLN A 98 -18.05 -9.81 1.25
C GLN A 98 -18.86 -10.35 0.06
N PRO A 99 -18.21 -11.02 -0.93
CA PRO A 99 -18.92 -11.67 -2.02
C PRO A 99 -19.74 -12.85 -1.52
N PRO A 100 -20.84 -13.19 -2.21
CA PRO A 100 -21.65 -14.36 -1.87
C PRO A 100 -20.98 -15.69 -2.26
N ASP A 101 -20.02 -15.63 -3.18
CA ASP A 101 -19.28 -16.77 -3.74
C ASP A 101 -17.77 -16.66 -3.42
N ASP A 102 -16.95 -17.48 -4.05
CA ASP A 102 -15.51 -17.54 -3.84
C ASP A 102 -14.72 -16.50 -4.65
N GLY A 103 -15.40 -15.62 -5.37
CA GLY A 103 -14.80 -14.56 -6.19
C GLY A 103 -14.58 -13.26 -5.43
N PHE A 104 -14.72 -12.15 -6.16
CA PHE A 104 -14.62 -10.78 -5.64
C PHE A 104 -15.98 -10.10 -5.56
N SER A 105 -16.18 -9.32 -4.51
CA SER A 105 -17.14 -8.22 -4.57
C SER A 105 -16.42 -6.94 -4.96
N ILE A 106 -17.06 -6.12 -5.80
CA ILE A 106 -16.56 -4.83 -6.24
C ILE A 106 -17.47 -3.75 -5.66
N THR A 107 -16.88 -2.81 -4.93
CA THR A 107 -17.55 -1.60 -4.46
C THR A 107 -16.97 -0.42 -5.22
N VAL A 108 -17.80 0.36 -5.89
CA VAL A 108 -17.37 1.61 -6.52
C VAL A 108 -18.20 2.73 -5.94
N ASP A 109 -17.55 3.74 -5.40
CA ASP A 109 -18.18 4.95 -4.89
C ASP A 109 -17.28 6.17 -5.16
N GLY A 110 -17.79 7.37 -4.92
CA GLY A 110 -17.01 8.55 -5.17
C GLY A 110 -17.49 9.78 -4.40
N ALA A 111 -16.76 10.87 -4.59
CA ALA A 111 -17.09 12.18 -4.06
C ALA A 111 -16.35 13.27 -4.83
N ARG A 112 -16.84 14.51 -4.76
CA ARG A 112 -16.05 15.68 -5.15
C ARG A 112 -14.78 15.74 -4.29
N VAL A 113 -13.67 16.21 -4.85
CA VAL A 113 -12.49 16.50 -4.02
C VAL A 113 -12.84 17.58 -2.99
N PRO A 114 -12.25 17.54 -1.77
CA PRO A 114 -12.57 18.52 -0.73
C PRO A 114 -12.16 19.94 -1.12
N GLU A 115 -12.82 20.93 -0.55
CA GLU A 115 -12.40 22.33 -0.64
C GLU A 115 -10.97 22.47 -0.13
N GLY A 116 -10.13 23.22 -0.86
CA GLY A 116 -8.69 23.36 -0.56
C GLY A 116 -7.77 22.37 -1.26
N HIS A 117 -8.31 21.36 -1.94
CA HIS A 117 -7.55 20.58 -2.92
C HIS A 117 -7.43 21.33 -4.23
N ALA A 118 -6.25 21.29 -4.88
CA ALA A 118 -6.07 21.89 -6.20
C ALA A 118 -7.11 21.33 -7.18
N GLY A 119 -7.83 22.20 -7.87
CA GLY A 119 -8.91 21.80 -8.78
C GLY A 119 -10.22 21.41 -8.09
N ALA A 120 -10.44 21.83 -6.84
CA ALA A 120 -11.75 21.68 -6.20
C ALA A 120 -12.88 22.24 -7.08
N GLY A 121 -13.94 21.45 -7.25
CA GLY A 121 -15.05 21.77 -8.16
C GLY A 121 -14.87 21.26 -9.61
N MET A 122 -13.68 20.80 -9.99
CA MET A 122 -13.41 20.19 -11.30
C MET A 122 -13.15 18.68 -11.19
N TYR A 123 -12.54 18.23 -10.09
CA TYR A 123 -12.15 16.84 -9.87
C TYR A 123 -13.06 16.13 -8.89
N HIS A 124 -13.16 14.84 -9.11
CA HIS A 124 -13.85 13.89 -8.26
C HIS A 124 -12.88 12.79 -7.81
N LEU A 125 -13.13 12.22 -6.66
CA LEU A 125 -12.50 10.98 -6.21
C LEU A 125 -13.40 9.82 -6.64
N MET A 126 -12.81 8.79 -7.21
CA MET A 126 -13.48 7.51 -7.43
C MET A 126 -12.69 6.43 -6.69
N ARG A 127 -13.33 5.74 -5.78
CA ARG A 127 -12.76 4.62 -5.06
C ARG A 127 -13.26 3.32 -5.65
N VAL A 128 -12.32 2.44 -5.99
CA VAL A 128 -12.58 1.06 -6.39
C VAL A 128 -12.13 0.15 -5.26
N GLY A 129 -13.08 -0.48 -4.60
CA GLY A 129 -12.86 -1.42 -3.51
C GLY A 129 -13.12 -2.85 -3.95
N LEU A 130 -12.18 -3.73 -3.66
CA LEU A 130 -12.26 -5.15 -3.94
C LEU A 130 -12.23 -5.93 -2.63
N GLN A 131 -13.02 -6.98 -2.53
CA GLN A 131 -13.06 -7.84 -1.33
C GLN A 131 -13.22 -9.29 -1.76
N THR A 132 -12.34 -10.16 -1.25
CA THR A 132 -12.52 -11.61 -1.31
C THR A 132 -13.30 -12.09 -0.10
N ARG A 133 -13.93 -13.24 -0.21
CA ARG A 133 -14.65 -13.87 0.90
C ARG A 133 -13.68 -14.36 1.97
N ASP A 134 -14.03 -14.14 3.24
CA ASP A 134 -13.35 -14.76 4.38
C ASP A 134 -13.44 -16.29 4.29
N MET A 135 -12.49 -16.96 4.90
CA MET A 135 -12.50 -18.41 5.01
C MET A 135 -12.68 -18.81 6.47
N ASP A 136 -13.56 -19.79 6.70
CA ASP A 136 -13.65 -20.44 7.98
C ASP A 136 -12.35 -21.22 8.25
N ASP A 137 -11.78 -21.15 9.46
CA ASP A 137 -10.55 -21.83 9.85
C ASP A 137 -10.54 -23.35 9.56
N ILE A 138 -11.72 -23.95 9.53
CA ILE A 138 -11.90 -25.40 9.29
C ILE A 138 -11.62 -25.77 7.83
N ALA A 139 -11.81 -24.83 6.89
CA ALA A 139 -11.76 -25.09 5.44
C ALA A 139 -10.38 -24.86 4.82
N ARG A 140 -9.40 -24.25 5.56
CA ARG A 140 -8.09 -24.00 4.96
C ARG A 140 -7.29 -25.28 4.71
N PRO A 141 -6.51 -25.36 3.62
CA PRO A 141 -5.53 -26.44 3.42
C PRO A 141 -4.53 -26.54 4.56
N ASP A 142 -3.86 -27.67 4.69
CA ASP A 142 -2.70 -27.78 5.57
C ASP A 142 -1.56 -26.90 5.03
N ALA A 143 -0.65 -26.49 5.90
CA ALA A 143 0.46 -25.63 5.53
C ALA A 143 1.82 -26.33 5.75
N ALA A 144 2.69 -26.22 4.75
CA ALA A 144 4.10 -26.61 4.82
C ALA A 144 4.96 -25.34 4.70
N LEU A 145 5.40 -24.79 5.83
CA LEU A 145 6.05 -23.48 5.93
C LEU A 145 7.56 -23.65 6.11
N THR A 146 8.34 -23.01 5.27
CA THR A 146 9.81 -22.96 5.40
C THR A 146 10.25 -21.54 5.74
N PHE A 147 10.66 -21.31 6.97
CA PHE A 147 11.20 -20.03 7.41
C PHE A 147 12.66 -19.91 7.03
N VAL A 148 13.02 -18.84 6.35
CA VAL A 148 14.38 -18.45 5.97
C VAL A 148 14.72 -17.18 6.74
N ILE A 149 15.51 -17.32 7.80
CA ILE A 149 15.69 -16.28 8.81
C ILE A 149 17.08 -15.72 8.75
N ASP A 150 17.14 -14.41 8.57
CA ASP A 150 18.37 -13.64 8.73
C ASP A 150 18.84 -13.71 10.19
N VAL A 151 20.07 -14.11 10.38
CA VAL A 151 20.77 -14.06 11.67
C VAL A 151 22.09 -13.30 11.53
N SER A 152 22.17 -12.33 10.62
CA SER A 152 23.33 -11.45 10.46
C SER A 152 23.58 -10.57 11.68
N GLY A 153 24.68 -9.83 11.66
CA GLY A 153 25.08 -8.99 12.79
C GLY A 153 24.07 -7.89 13.12
N SER A 154 23.41 -7.34 12.12
CA SER A 154 22.36 -6.32 12.27
C SER A 154 21.15 -6.84 13.04
N MET A 155 20.82 -8.12 12.86
CA MET A 155 19.72 -8.79 13.58
C MET A 155 19.94 -8.91 15.11
N ALA A 156 21.13 -8.56 15.61
CA ALA A 156 21.40 -8.50 17.05
C ALA A 156 20.81 -7.26 17.75
N GLU A 157 20.37 -6.27 16.98
CA GLU A 157 19.74 -5.08 17.54
C GLU A 157 18.37 -5.42 18.13
N PRO A 158 17.96 -4.74 19.25
CA PRO A 158 16.64 -4.95 19.85
C PRO A 158 15.51 -4.70 18.86
N GLY A 159 14.49 -5.56 18.89
CA GLY A 159 13.33 -5.48 18.00
C GLY A 159 13.58 -6.10 16.61
N ARG A 160 14.61 -6.93 16.45
CA ARG A 160 14.88 -7.69 15.22
C ARG A 160 14.80 -9.18 15.44
N LEU A 161 15.87 -9.88 15.78
CA LEU A 161 15.82 -11.35 15.96
C LEU A 161 14.96 -11.78 17.14
N ASP A 162 14.98 -11.03 18.22
CA ASP A 162 14.09 -11.25 19.38
C ASP A 162 12.62 -11.15 18.97
N LEU A 163 12.25 -10.13 18.15
CA LEU A 163 10.90 -9.97 17.59
C LEU A 163 10.51 -11.17 16.70
N VAL A 164 11.44 -11.64 15.86
CA VAL A 164 11.23 -12.83 15.01
C VAL A 164 11.00 -14.08 15.87
N GLN A 165 11.81 -14.27 16.93
CA GLN A 165 11.67 -15.41 17.83
C GLN A 165 10.30 -15.40 18.53
N ASP A 166 9.90 -14.27 19.09
CA ASP A 166 8.59 -14.11 19.73
C ASP A 166 7.44 -14.41 18.75
N ALA A 167 7.52 -13.86 17.53
CA ALA A 167 6.52 -14.06 16.48
C ALA A 167 6.40 -15.54 16.08
N LEU A 168 7.53 -16.23 15.92
CA LEU A 168 7.55 -17.65 15.57
C LEU A 168 7.00 -18.52 16.71
N HIS A 169 7.25 -18.17 17.97
CA HIS A 169 6.65 -18.87 19.10
C HIS A 169 5.12 -18.74 19.08
N TYR A 170 4.59 -17.54 18.85
CA TYR A 170 3.14 -17.33 18.71
C TYR A 170 2.56 -18.12 17.53
N LEU A 171 3.22 -18.09 16.38
CA LEU A 171 2.76 -18.83 15.20
C LEU A 171 2.69 -20.34 15.46
N ILE A 172 3.77 -20.93 15.99
CA ILE A 172 3.85 -22.37 16.28
C ILE A 172 2.69 -22.82 17.16
N ASP A 173 2.26 -21.97 18.10
CA ASP A 173 1.14 -22.28 18.98
C ASP A 173 -0.22 -22.21 18.28
N GLN A 174 -0.35 -21.47 17.16
CA GLN A 174 -1.58 -21.35 16.38
C GLN A 174 -1.71 -22.38 15.25
N LEU A 175 -0.60 -22.99 14.84
CA LEU A 175 -0.62 -23.98 13.76
C LEU A 175 -1.40 -25.23 14.17
N ARG A 176 -2.10 -25.81 13.18
CA ARG A 176 -2.79 -27.09 13.36
C ARG A 176 -1.79 -28.24 13.44
N PRO A 177 -2.11 -29.32 14.14
CA PRO A 177 -1.21 -30.48 14.24
C PRO A 177 -0.79 -31.10 12.92
N THR A 178 -1.58 -30.87 11.85
CA THR A 178 -1.34 -31.33 10.47
C THR A 178 -0.45 -30.41 9.66
N ASP A 179 -0.28 -29.16 10.10
CA ASP A 179 0.68 -28.24 9.50
C ASP A 179 2.12 -28.70 9.79
N SER A 180 3.07 -28.22 9.01
CA SER A 180 4.49 -28.52 9.19
C SER A 180 5.37 -27.28 9.01
N VAL A 181 6.50 -27.26 9.71
CA VAL A 181 7.43 -26.13 9.72
C VAL A 181 8.86 -26.61 9.55
N ALA A 182 9.61 -25.93 8.69
CA ALA A 182 11.07 -26.01 8.60
C ALA A 182 11.70 -24.67 8.94
N ILE A 183 12.89 -24.66 9.50
CA ILE A 183 13.63 -23.44 9.86
C ILE A 183 15.03 -23.50 9.25
N VAL A 184 15.34 -22.51 8.42
CA VAL A 184 16.66 -22.26 7.85
C VAL A 184 17.16 -20.93 8.38
N ALA A 185 18.38 -20.88 8.88
CA ALA A 185 19.04 -19.64 9.27
C ALA A 185 20.18 -19.33 8.31
N TYR A 186 20.35 -18.06 7.96
CA TYR A 186 21.46 -17.63 7.12
C TYR A 186 22.20 -16.41 7.69
N SER A 187 23.50 -16.38 7.40
CA SER A 187 24.41 -15.28 7.67
C SER A 187 25.45 -15.23 6.54
N ASP A 188 26.74 -15.51 6.78
CA ASP A 188 27.73 -15.79 5.73
C ASP A 188 27.44 -17.08 4.97
N LYS A 189 26.79 -18.03 5.62
CA LYS A 189 26.33 -19.33 5.12
C LYS A 189 24.91 -19.63 5.61
N ALA A 190 24.19 -20.41 4.82
CA ALA A 190 22.90 -20.93 5.24
C ALA A 190 23.06 -22.32 5.92
N ARG A 191 22.22 -22.57 6.91
CA ARG A 191 22.12 -23.86 7.61
C ARG A 191 20.68 -24.25 7.88
N VAL A 192 20.36 -25.51 7.81
CA VAL A 192 19.08 -26.02 8.32
C VAL A 192 19.17 -26.08 9.85
N VAL A 193 18.28 -25.36 10.51
CA VAL A 193 18.11 -25.43 11.99
C VAL A 193 17.15 -26.54 12.32
N ARG A 194 16.07 -26.68 11.52
CA ARG A 194 15.08 -27.74 11.68
C ARG A 194 14.55 -28.14 10.29
N GLU A 195 14.64 -29.41 9.98
CA GLU A 195 13.97 -29.99 8.83
C GLU A 195 12.44 -29.94 8.98
N MET A 196 11.70 -30.14 7.88
CA MET A 196 10.24 -30.11 7.89
C MET A 196 9.69 -31.03 8.99
N THR A 197 9.04 -30.42 9.95
CA THR A 197 8.61 -31.07 11.21
C THR A 197 7.11 -30.75 11.40
N PRO A 198 6.26 -31.76 11.67
CA PRO A 198 4.86 -31.54 11.97
C PRO A 198 4.68 -30.60 13.19
N ALA A 199 3.72 -29.66 13.08
CA ALA A 199 3.42 -28.70 14.13
C ALA A 199 2.90 -29.35 15.42
N SER A 200 2.47 -30.63 15.37
CA SER A 200 2.21 -31.44 16.57
C SER A 200 3.44 -31.60 17.47
N ASN A 201 4.67 -31.49 16.94
CA ASN A 201 5.92 -31.54 17.71
C ASN A 201 6.38 -30.10 18.10
N ARG A 202 5.51 -29.35 18.78
CA ARG A 202 5.75 -27.96 19.19
C ARG A 202 7.06 -27.78 19.97
N SER A 203 7.38 -28.70 20.89
CA SER A 203 8.59 -28.56 21.70
C SER A 203 9.87 -28.56 20.88
N ALA A 204 9.92 -29.35 19.80
CA ALA A 204 11.07 -29.40 18.92
C ALA A 204 11.16 -28.14 18.04
N LEU A 205 10.03 -27.57 17.68
CA LEU A 205 9.96 -26.30 16.91
C LEU A 205 10.36 -25.10 17.79
N HIS A 206 9.83 -24.99 19.01
CA HIS A 206 10.23 -23.95 19.96
C HIS A 206 11.74 -24.02 20.28
N ALA A 207 12.27 -25.19 20.51
CA ALA A 207 13.72 -25.35 20.76
C ALA A 207 14.56 -24.92 19.55
N ALA A 208 14.08 -25.13 18.32
CA ALA A 208 14.75 -24.66 17.11
C ALA A 208 14.72 -23.14 16.95
N VAL A 209 13.65 -22.48 17.39
CA VAL A 209 13.56 -21.01 17.43
C VAL A 209 14.54 -20.45 18.46
N GLU A 210 14.64 -21.04 19.65
CA GLU A 210 15.59 -20.64 20.69
C GLU A 210 17.06 -20.82 20.27
N ASP A 211 17.37 -21.73 19.32
CA ASP A 211 18.73 -22.00 18.80
C ASP A 211 19.18 -20.93 17.77
N LEU A 212 18.30 -19.98 17.40
CA LEU A 212 18.66 -18.86 16.55
C LEU A 212 19.49 -17.85 17.34
N ALA A 213 20.67 -17.53 16.80
CA ALA A 213 21.57 -16.55 17.43
C ALA A 213 22.26 -15.71 16.35
N PRO A 214 22.46 -14.39 16.61
CA PRO A 214 23.10 -13.51 15.65
C PRO A 214 24.53 -13.94 15.32
N LYS A 215 24.92 -13.72 14.05
CA LYS A 215 26.26 -13.97 13.50
C LYS A 215 26.69 -12.76 12.65
N SER A 216 27.86 -12.85 12.04
CA SER A 216 28.35 -11.79 11.16
C SER A 216 27.99 -12.09 9.68
N SER A 217 27.82 -11.04 8.87
CA SER A 217 27.55 -11.08 7.42
C SER A 217 26.15 -11.54 6.99
N THR A 218 25.75 -11.19 5.79
CA THR A 218 24.40 -11.47 5.23
C THR A 218 24.55 -12.01 3.82
N ASN A 219 24.26 -13.29 3.60
CA ASN A 219 24.21 -13.94 2.28
C ASN A 219 22.80 -14.47 2.03
N LEU A 220 21.94 -13.58 1.52
CA LEU A 220 20.54 -13.84 1.23
C LEU A 220 20.39 -14.97 0.19
N GLU A 221 21.23 -14.98 -0.86
CA GLU A 221 21.21 -16.01 -1.91
C GLU A 221 21.36 -17.41 -1.31
N ALA A 222 22.36 -17.60 -0.44
CA ALA A 222 22.55 -18.90 0.21
C ALA A 222 21.34 -19.29 1.08
N GLY A 223 20.70 -18.32 1.74
CA GLY A 223 19.46 -18.50 2.50
C GLY A 223 18.32 -19.00 1.64
N LEU A 224 18.02 -18.32 0.57
CA LEU A 224 16.91 -18.63 -0.35
C LEU A 224 17.14 -19.97 -1.07
N VAL A 225 18.33 -20.21 -1.63
CA VAL A 225 18.66 -21.46 -2.30
C VAL A 225 18.47 -22.66 -1.36
N LEU A 226 18.93 -22.53 -0.12
CA LEU A 226 18.74 -23.59 0.90
C LEU A 226 17.27 -23.69 1.33
N GLY A 227 16.59 -22.58 1.54
CA GLY A 227 15.19 -22.52 1.91
C GLY A 227 14.28 -23.23 0.92
N TYR A 228 14.42 -22.89 -0.37
CA TYR A 228 13.64 -23.55 -1.41
C TYR A 228 13.98 -25.04 -1.59
N ARG A 229 15.24 -25.45 -1.36
CA ARG A 229 15.57 -26.87 -1.33
C ARG A 229 14.82 -27.59 -0.20
N VAL A 230 14.82 -27.04 0.99
CA VAL A 230 14.11 -27.59 2.16
C VAL A 230 12.60 -27.62 1.91
N ALA A 231 12.06 -26.57 1.30
CA ALA A 231 10.64 -26.50 0.94
C ALA A 231 10.25 -27.58 -0.07
N ARG A 232 11.09 -27.82 -1.10
CA ARG A 232 10.87 -28.93 -2.06
C ARG A 232 10.92 -30.30 -1.40
N ASP A 233 11.91 -30.53 -0.52
CA ASP A 233 12.07 -31.81 0.18
C ASP A 233 10.89 -32.06 1.14
N GLY A 234 10.27 -30.99 1.65
CA GLY A 234 9.11 -31.03 2.52
C GLY A 234 7.77 -30.73 1.82
N PHE A 235 7.73 -30.73 0.49
CA PHE A 235 6.52 -30.40 -0.26
C PHE A 235 5.36 -31.35 0.05
N VAL A 236 4.19 -30.79 0.30
CA VAL A 236 2.95 -31.52 0.58
C VAL A 236 1.92 -31.18 -0.49
N GLU A 237 1.52 -32.17 -1.28
CA GLU A 237 0.51 -32.00 -2.32
C GLU A 237 -0.85 -31.60 -1.70
N GLY A 238 -1.49 -30.59 -2.28
CA GLY A 238 -2.77 -30.05 -1.79
C GLY A 238 -2.67 -29.18 -0.53
N ALA A 239 -1.46 -28.99 0.03
CA ALA A 239 -1.20 -28.03 1.09
C ALA A 239 -0.68 -26.71 0.54
N THR A 240 -0.75 -25.65 1.34
CA THR A 240 -0.03 -24.41 1.08
C THR A 240 1.45 -24.60 1.35
N ASN A 241 2.27 -24.64 0.32
CA ASN A 241 3.74 -24.71 0.43
C ASN A 241 4.32 -23.30 0.28
N ARG A 242 4.97 -22.80 1.33
CA ARG A 242 5.44 -21.41 1.33
C ARG A 242 6.81 -21.26 1.97
N VAL A 243 7.66 -20.47 1.33
CA VAL A 243 8.88 -19.93 1.91
C VAL A 243 8.56 -18.58 2.54
N ILE A 244 8.99 -18.36 3.78
CA ILE A 244 8.80 -17.09 4.50
C ILE A 244 10.19 -16.55 4.83
N LEU A 245 10.58 -15.49 4.11
CA LEU A 245 11.85 -14.82 4.30
C LEU A 245 11.70 -13.73 5.36
N LEU A 246 12.53 -13.80 6.42
CA LEU A 246 12.60 -12.75 7.44
C LEU A 246 13.98 -12.13 7.42
N SER A 247 14.05 -10.82 7.17
CA SER A 247 15.30 -10.07 7.07
C SER A 247 15.10 -8.63 7.54
N ASP A 248 16.17 -8.00 8.01
CA ASP A 248 16.17 -6.54 8.28
C ASP A 248 16.53 -5.69 7.04
N GLY A 249 16.57 -6.28 5.87
CA GLY A 249 16.58 -5.59 4.59
C GLY A 249 17.96 -5.31 3.99
N LEU A 250 19.06 -5.67 4.64
CA LEU A 250 20.40 -5.33 4.15
C LEU A 250 21.18 -6.54 3.63
N ALA A 251 20.93 -6.95 2.39
CA ALA A 251 21.80 -7.91 1.71
C ALA A 251 23.16 -7.29 1.40
N ASN A 252 24.15 -7.52 2.26
CA ASN A 252 25.50 -6.94 2.11
C ASN A 252 26.51 -7.85 1.40
N VAL A 253 26.20 -9.11 1.17
CA VAL A 253 27.10 -10.09 0.56
C VAL A 253 26.31 -11.07 -0.29
N GLY A 254 26.74 -11.26 -1.51
CA GLY A 254 26.13 -12.13 -2.48
C GLY A 254 26.19 -11.51 -3.86
N ASN A 255 25.77 -12.24 -4.85
CA ASN A 255 25.70 -11.73 -6.22
C ASN A 255 24.73 -10.53 -6.21
N THR A 256 25.24 -9.33 -6.47
CA THR A 256 24.43 -8.11 -6.65
C THR A 256 23.57 -8.18 -7.91
N ASP A 257 23.75 -9.20 -8.74
CA ASP A 257 22.87 -9.54 -9.84
C ASP A 257 21.74 -10.45 -9.32
N ALA A 258 20.60 -9.85 -9.02
CA ALA A 258 19.42 -10.56 -8.52
C ALA A 258 18.80 -11.51 -9.57
N ALA A 259 19.11 -11.35 -10.86
CA ALA A 259 18.46 -12.05 -11.95
C ALA A 259 18.47 -13.60 -11.83
N PRO A 260 19.59 -14.28 -11.46
CA PRO A 260 19.57 -15.73 -11.31
C PRO A 260 18.70 -16.22 -10.13
N ILE A 261 18.65 -15.44 -9.04
CA ILE A 261 17.83 -15.76 -7.86
C ILE A 261 16.36 -15.60 -8.22
N LEU A 262 16.00 -14.51 -8.88
CA LEU A 262 14.64 -14.21 -9.33
C LEU A 262 14.11 -15.32 -10.26
N GLU A 263 14.92 -15.75 -11.23
CA GLU A 263 14.52 -16.85 -12.12
C GLU A 263 14.29 -18.17 -11.36
N GLN A 264 15.13 -18.48 -10.37
CA GLN A 264 14.94 -19.67 -9.54
C GLN A 264 13.65 -19.57 -8.71
N ILE A 265 13.36 -18.41 -8.12
CA ILE A 265 12.14 -18.16 -7.34
C ILE A 265 10.92 -18.35 -8.22
N ARG A 266 10.90 -17.75 -9.41
CA ARG A 266 9.83 -17.91 -10.40
C ARG A 266 9.60 -19.37 -10.79
N GLU A 267 10.66 -20.17 -10.94
CA GLU A 267 10.53 -21.60 -11.21
C GLU A 267 9.89 -22.37 -10.05
N GLU A 268 10.19 -21.98 -8.80
CA GLU A 268 9.60 -22.63 -7.63
C GLU A 268 8.14 -22.19 -7.40
N ALA A 269 7.81 -20.94 -7.68
CA ALA A 269 6.44 -20.45 -7.66
C ALA A 269 5.54 -21.23 -8.62
N ARG A 270 6.03 -21.48 -9.85
CA ARG A 270 5.32 -22.36 -10.81
C ARG A 270 5.11 -23.78 -10.30
N LYS A 271 5.87 -24.23 -9.32
CA LYS A 271 5.72 -25.53 -8.63
C LYS A 271 4.88 -25.41 -7.35
N GLN A 272 4.16 -24.30 -7.20
CA GLN A 272 3.30 -24.02 -6.04
C GLN A 272 4.08 -23.85 -4.71
N ILE A 273 5.32 -23.37 -4.76
CA ILE A 273 6.08 -22.94 -3.57
C ILE A 273 6.23 -21.42 -3.63
N THR A 274 5.32 -20.72 -2.96
CA THR A 274 5.25 -19.25 -2.97
C THR A 274 6.20 -18.61 -1.96
N LEU A 275 6.48 -17.29 -2.09
CA LEU A 275 7.36 -16.53 -1.20
C LEU A 275 6.58 -15.43 -0.46
N LEU A 276 6.77 -15.34 0.84
CA LEU A 276 6.36 -14.21 1.67
C LEU A 276 7.61 -13.50 2.20
N GLY A 277 7.74 -12.20 1.91
CA GLY A 277 8.76 -11.35 2.49
C GLY A 277 8.29 -10.68 3.79
N VAL A 278 9.08 -10.75 4.85
CA VAL A 278 8.83 -10.06 6.11
C VAL A 278 10.04 -9.22 6.47
N GLY A 279 9.93 -7.92 6.27
CA GLY A 279 10.92 -6.94 6.73
C GLY A 279 10.82 -6.74 8.23
N VAL A 280 11.96 -6.73 8.93
CA VAL A 280 12.03 -6.64 10.39
C VAL A 280 12.90 -5.45 10.81
N GLY A 281 12.49 -4.72 11.85
CA GLY A 281 13.27 -3.64 12.44
C GLY A 281 12.90 -2.24 11.93
N SER A 282 13.81 -1.29 12.00
CA SER A 282 13.56 0.13 11.68
C SER A 282 14.15 0.59 10.34
N GLU A 283 14.84 -0.27 9.62
CA GLU A 283 15.43 0.03 8.33
C GLU A 283 14.66 -0.73 7.25
N TYR A 284 13.90 0.01 6.46
CA TYR A 284 13.19 -0.46 5.28
C TYR A 284 13.95 0.01 4.05
N GLY A 285 13.82 -0.68 2.98
CA GLY A 285 14.32 -0.15 1.73
C GLY A 285 14.84 -1.21 0.81
N ASP A 286 14.34 -2.41 0.94
CA ASP A 286 14.78 -3.46 0.05
C ASP A 286 13.80 -3.63 -1.11
N ALA A 287 14.00 -2.78 -2.14
CA ALA A 287 13.41 -3.02 -3.46
C ALA A 287 13.71 -4.44 -4.00
N LEU A 288 14.72 -5.10 -3.42
CA LEU A 288 15.01 -6.50 -3.72
C LEU A 288 13.97 -7.42 -3.07
N MET A 289 13.59 -7.20 -1.81
CA MET A 289 12.60 -8.05 -1.13
C MET A 289 11.24 -7.97 -1.82
N GLU A 290 10.82 -6.78 -2.23
CA GLU A 290 9.61 -6.56 -3.03
C GLU A 290 9.67 -7.37 -4.33
N ARG A 291 10.75 -7.22 -5.11
CA ARG A 291 10.94 -7.98 -6.35
C ARG A 291 11.02 -9.51 -6.13
N LEU A 292 11.61 -9.97 -5.03
CA LEU A 292 11.68 -11.38 -4.71
C LEU A 292 10.29 -11.94 -4.38
N ALA A 293 9.47 -11.20 -3.66
CA ALA A 293 8.11 -11.61 -3.34
C ALA A 293 7.22 -11.61 -4.59
N ASP A 294 7.29 -10.58 -5.42
CA ASP A 294 6.58 -10.50 -6.71
C ASP A 294 6.89 -11.71 -7.60
N GLU A 295 8.17 -12.03 -7.80
CA GLU A 295 8.57 -13.19 -8.61
C GLU A 295 8.27 -14.55 -7.95
N GLY A 296 7.95 -14.53 -6.65
CA GLY A 296 7.62 -15.70 -5.83
C GLY A 296 6.13 -15.92 -5.63
N ASP A 297 5.26 -15.31 -6.44
CA ASP A 297 3.81 -15.34 -6.28
C ASP A 297 3.42 -15.05 -4.81
N GLY A 298 3.88 -13.91 -4.26
CA GLY A 298 3.68 -13.57 -2.86
C GLY A 298 3.60 -12.08 -2.60
N PHE A 299 3.89 -11.67 -1.39
CA PHE A 299 3.83 -10.26 -0.99
C PHE A 299 4.86 -9.93 0.08
N VAL A 300 5.07 -8.62 0.33
CA VAL A 300 5.93 -8.12 1.39
C VAL A 300 5.12 -7.49 2.51
N THR A 301 5.56 -7.70 3.71
CA THR A 301 5.05 -6.98 4.89
C THR A 301 6.19 -6.58 5.80
N TYR A 302 5.94 -5.60 6.66
CA TYR A 302 6.96 -5.08 7.56
C TYR A 302 6.48 -5.13 9.01
N VAL A 303 7.36 -5.54 9.91
CA VAL A 303 7.10 -5.61 11.34
C VAL A 303 8.22 -4.96 12.15
N SER A 304 7.89 -4.03 13.02
CA SER A 304 8.82 -3.34 13.92
C SER A 304 8.44 -3.44 15.38
N GLU A 305 7.27 -4.02 15.67
CA GLU A 305 6.72 -4.18 17.01
C GLU A 305 6.11 -5.56 17.21
N VAL A 306 6.19 -6.09 18.41
CA VAL A 306 5.66 -7.44 18.78
C VAL A 306 4.17 -7.56 18.42
N GLU A 307 3.39 -6.52 18.63
CA GLU A 307 1.96 -6.56 18.33
C GLU A 307 1.67 -6.56 16.80
N GLN A 308 2.52 -5.95 16.00
CA GLN A 308 2.44 -6.07 14.54
C GLN A 308 2.81 -7.47 14.08
N ALA A 309 3.90 -8.02 14.61
CA ALA A 309 4.32 -9.39 14.32
C ALA A 309 3.23 -10.39 14.74
N ARG A 310 2.62 -10.21 15.91
CA ARG A 310 1.51 -11.03 16.36
C ARG A 310 0.32 -10.94 15.40
N ARG A 311 -0.11 -9.71 15.02
CA ARG A 311 -1.19 -9.53 14.04
C ARG A 311 -0.89 -10.19 12.71
N LEU A 312 0.36 -10.11 12.24
CA LEU A 312 0.76 -10.77 11.01
C LEU A 312 0.68 -12.29 11.13
N PHE A 313 1.36 -12.86 12.12
CA PHE A 313 1.56 -14.30 12.21
C PHE A 313 0.39 -15.06 12.87
N VAL A 314 -0.45 -14.37 13.66
CA VAL A 314 -1.60 -14.99 14.34
C VAL A 314 -2.90 -14.68 13.58
N ASP A 315 -3.13 -13.41 13.25
CA ASP A 315 -4.43 -13.00 12.71
C ASP A 315 -4.46 -13.07 11.17
N ARG A 316 -3.36 -12.68 10.50
CA ARG A 316 -3.30 -12.58 9.04
C ARG A 316 -2.67 -13.80 8.35
N LEU A 317 -1.63 -14.42 8.92
CA LEU A 317 -0.96 -15.54 8.27
C LEU A 317 -1.89 -16.71 7.98
N PRO A 318 -2.81 -17.13 8.88
CA PRO A 318 -3.79 -18.15 8.54
C PRO A 318 -4.64 -17.80 7.31
N ALA A 319 -5.01 -16.53 7.15
CA ALA A 319 -5.72 -16.04 5.97
C ALA A 319 -4.80 -15.96 4.73
N THR A 320 -3.52 -15.62 4.91
CA THR A 320 -2.54 -15.56 3.82
C THR A 320 -1.99 -16.93 3.41
N LEU A 321 -2.16 -17.96 4.23
CA LEU A 321 -1.77 -19.33 3.89
C LEU A 321 -2.60 -19.95 2.75
N THR A 322 -3.72 -19.36 2.41
CA THR A 322 -4.56 -19.80 1.30
C THR A 322 -4.62 -18.70 0.25
N VAL A 323 -4.31 -19.03 -0.99
CA VAL A 323 -4.58 -18.15 -2.12
C VAL A 323 -6.01 -18.37 -2.59
N ARG A 324 -6.77 -17.29 -2.76
CA ARG A 324 -8.15 -17.30 -3.25
C ARG A 324 -8.21 -16.97 -4.74
N ALA A 325 -7.30 -16.11 -5.16
CA ALA A 325 -7.17 -15.67 -6.54
C ALA A 325 -5.70 -15.53 -6.90
N LEU A 326 -5.29 -16.14 -8.01
CA LEU A 326 -3.98 -15.97 -8.63
C LEU A 326 -4.08 -14.96 -9.78
N ASP A 327 -2.99 -14.27 -10.07
CA ASP A 327 -2.85 -13.37 -11.22
C ASP A 327 -4.03 -12.36 -11.31
N ALA A 328 -4.45 -11.83 -10.16
CA ALA A 328 -5.60 -10.95 -10.10
C ALA A 328 -5.27 -9.56 -10.66
N LYS A 329 -6.05 -9.13 -11.67
CA LYS A 329 -5.86 -7.89 -12.42
C LYS A 329 -7.15 -7.09 -12.44
N VAL A 330 -7.00 -5.78 -12.42
CA VAL A 330 -8.10 -4.83 -12.50
C VAL A 330 -8.00 -4.03 -13.79
N GLN A 331 -9.12 -3.85 -14.45
CA GLN A 331 -9.25 -2.91 -15.56
C GLN A 331 -10.43 -1.99 -15.32
N VAL A 332 -10.16 -0.69 -15.37
CA VAL A 332 -11.17 0.37 -15.29
C VAL A 332 -11.32 0.98 -16.67
N SER A 333 -12.52 0.92 -17.22
CA SER A 333 -12.88 1.52 -18.51
C SER A 333 -13.66 2.80 -18.26
N PHE A 334 -13.04 3.95 -18.47
CA PHE A 334 -13.69 5.26 -18.34
C PHE A 334 -14.51 5.57 -19.60
N ASP A 335 -15.67 6.22 -19.41
CA ASP A 335 -16.52 6.63 -20.53
C ASP A 335 -16.07 8.00 -21.06
N PRO A 336 -15.51 8.07 -22.29
CA PRO A 336 -15.01 9.33 -22.84
C PRO A 336 -16.10 10.37 -23.12
N SER A 337 -17.38 10.01 -23.07
CA SER A 337 -18.48 10.96 -23.25
C SER A 337 -18.77 11.80 -22.01
N THR A 338 -18.32 11.37 -20.84
CA THR A 338 -18.55 12.03 -19.55
C THR A 338 -17.25 12.40 -18.84
N VAL A 339 -16.20 11.59 -19.01
CA VAL A 339 -14.90 11.75 -18.40
C VAL A 339 -13.95 12.44 -19.38
N ASP A 340 -13.36 13.54 -18.94
CA ASP A 340 -12.33 14.27 -19.67
C ASP A 340 -10.95 13.66 -19.42
N SER A 341 -10.60 13.46 -18.14
CA SER A 341 -9.33 12.85 -17.75
C SER A 341 -9.44 12.10 -16.42
N TYR A 342 -8.45 11.24 -16.16
CA TYR A 342 -8.35 10.49 -14.91
C TYR A 342 -6.89 10.21 -14.53
N ARG A 343 -6.65 9.96 -13.25
CA ARG A 343 -5.36 9.54 -12.71
C ARG A 343 -5.54 8.51 -11.61
N LEU A 344 -4.81 7.42 -11.67
CA LEU A 344 -4.69 6.44 -10.59
C LEU A 344 -3.69 6.96 -9.53
N VAL A 345 -4.04 6.90 -8.27
CA VAL A 345 -3.18 7.31 -7.15
C VAL A 345 -2.31 6.13 -6.71
N GLY A 346 -1.00 6.24 -6.94
CA GLY A 346 -0.07 5.14 -6.71
C GLY A 346 -0.09 4.07 -7.82
N TYR A 347 0.28 2.84 -7.48
CA TYR A 347 0.39 1.71 -8.41
C TYR A 347 1.41 1.94 -9.55
N ASP A 348 2.42 2.78 -9.32
CA ASP A 348 3.39 3.19 -10.36
C ASP A 348 4.18 1.98 -10.90
N ASN A 349 4.41 0.95 -10.08
CA ASN A 349 5.10 -0.30 -10.43
C ASN A 349 4.14 -1.45 -10.79
N ARG A 350 2.82 -1.23 -10.78
CA ARG A 350 1.79 -2.26 -11.00
C ARG A 350 0.95 -2.02 -12.27
N VAL A 351 1.30 -1.01 -13.07
CA VAL A 351 0.59 -0.69 -14.31
C VAL A 351 0.83 -1.80 -15.33
N LEU A 352 -0.25 -2.24 -15.95
CA LEU A 352 -0.26 -3.23 -17.02
C LEU A 352 -0.77 -2.60 -18.32
N SER A 353 -0.41 -3.17 -19.45
CA SER A 353 -1.01 -2.77 -20.72
C SER A 353 -2.47 -3.25 -20.80
N GLU A 354 -3.24 -2.65 -21.70
CA GLU A 354 -4.63 -3.06 -21.97
C GLU A 354 -4.72 -4.55 -22.32
N GLU A 355 -3.77 -5.04 -23.12
CA GLU A 355 -3.72 -6.42 -23.60
C GLU A 355 -3.40 -7.42 -22.49
N ASP A 356 -2.66 -6.98 -21.46
CA ASP A 356 -2.24 -7.83 -20.35
C ASP A 356 -3.40 -8.25 -19.44
N PHE A 357 -4.51 -7.51 -19.44
CA PHE A 357 -5.68 -7.85 -18.61
C PHE A 357 -6.20 -9.26 -18.86
N ARG A 358 -6.18 -9.74 -20.10
CA ARG A 358 -6.64 -11.08 -20.48
C ARG A 358 -5.53 -12.03 -20.89
N ASP A 359 -4.28 -11.63 -20.74
CA ASP A 359 -3.14 -12.52 -20.95
C ASP A 359 -2.81 -13.24 -19.63
N ASP A 360 -3.15 -14.52 -19.54
CA ASP A 360 -2.91 -15.37 -18.36
C ASP A 360 -1.42 -15.73 -18.18
N ARG A 361 -0.51 -15.24 -19.04
CA ARG A 361 0.95 -15.36 -18.91
C ARG A 361 1.57 -14.15 -18.19
N VAL A 362 0.82 -13.07 -18.11
CA VAL A 362 1.24 -11.86 -17.41
C VAL A 362 0.86 -12.00 -15.95
N ASP A 363 1.85 -11.89 -15.11
CA ASP A 363 1.68 -11.93 -13.66
C ASP A 363 0.75 -10.81 -13.16
N GLY A 364 -0.11 -11.16 -12.21
CA GLY A 364 -1.02 -10.24 -11.52
C GLY A 364 -0.67 -10.21 -10.03
N GLY A 365 -1.66 -10.03 -9.18
CA GLY A 365 -1.45 -10.11 -7.73
C GLY A 365 -2.14 -11.34 -7.14
N GLU A 366 -1.54 -11.93 -6.09
CA GLU A 366 -2.17 -13.00 -5.32
C GLU A 366 -3.03 -12.43 -4.21
N VAL A 367 -4.26 -12.94 -4.12
CA VAL A 367 -5.20 -12.47 -3.12
C VAL A 367 -5.69 -13.63 -2.27
N GLY A 368 -5.48 -13.54 -0.96
CA GLY A 368 -5.96 -14.51 0.03
C GLY A 368 -7.43 -14.28 0.42
N PRO A 369 -8.00 -15.18 1.23
CA PRO A 369 -9.33 -15.00 1.81
C PRO A 369 -9.40 -13.78 2.72
N GLY A 370 -10.52 -13.08 2.69
CA GLY A 370 -10.77 -11.91 3.53
C GLY A 370 -9.94 -10.67 3.17
N HIS A 371 -9.10 -10.76 2.14
CA HIS A 371 -8.31 -9.63 1.70
C HIS A 371 -9.19 -8.61 0.99
N SER A 372 -8.87 -7.36 1.21
CA SER A 372 -9.49 -6.23 0.54
C SER A 372 -8.45 -5.30 -0.02
N VAL A 373 -8.71 -4.74 -1.19
CA VAL A 373 -7.83 -3.81 -1.90
C VAL A 373 -8.62 -2.57 -2.30
N THR A 374 -7.98 -1.43 -2.22
CA THR A 374 -8.54 -0.14 -2.64
C THR A 374 -7.64 0.51 -3.66
N ALA A 375 -8.18 0.84 -4.82
CA ALA A 375 -7.60 1.80 -5.74
C ALA A 375 -8.37 3.12 -5.69
N LEU A 376 -7.65 4.21 -5.67
CA LEU A 376 -8.22 5.56 -5.65
C LEU A 376 -7.86 6.27 -6.95
N TYR A 377 -8.87 6.80 -7.62
CA TYR A 377 -8.72 7.63 -8.81
C TYR A 377 -9.10 9.07 -8.52
N VAL A 378 -8.42 9.99 -9.19
CA VAL A 378 -8.85 11.37 -9.37
C VAL A 378 -9.41 11.46 -10.79
N VAL A 379 -10.66 11.90 -10.92
CA VAL A 379 -11.41 11.90 -12.19
C VAL A 379 -11.90 13.31 -12.47
N ARG A 380 -11.69 13.79 -13.68
CA ARG A 380 -12.25 15.05 -14.17
C ARG A 380 -13.37 14.76 -15.16
N LEU A 381 -14.55 15.31 -14.90
CA LEU A 381 -15.67 15.23 -15.81
C LEU A 381 -15.61 16.38 -16.84
N HIS A 382 -16.20 16.18 -18.02
CA HIS A 382 -16.41 17.28 -18.95
C HIS A 382 -17.28 18.38 -18.31
N GLU A 383 -17.02 19.63 -18.65
CA GLU A 383 -17.78 20.77 -18.14
C GLU A 383 -19.28 20.61 -18.43
N GLY A 384 -20.11 20.79 -17.38
CA GLY A 384 -21.56 20.69 -17.48
C GLY A 384 -22.12 19.27 -17.47
N THR A 385 -21.29 18.25 -17.28
CA THR A 385 -21.75 16.86 -17.12
C THR A 385 -22.47 16.68 -15.78
N THR A 386 -23.75 16.26 -15.82
CA THR A 386 -24.59 16.06 -14.63
C THR A 386 -25.18 14.67 -14.53
N ALA A 387 -25.04 13.85 -15.56
CA ALA A 387 -25.56 12.48 -15.63
C ALA A 387 -24.80 11.67 -16.69
N GLY A 388 -24.88 10.36 -16.59
CA GLY A 388 -24.28 9.42 -17.53
C GLY A 388 -23.37 8.41 -16.83
N PRO A 389 -22.83 7.43 -17.59
CA PRO A 389 -21.83 6.49 -17.09
C PRO A 389 -20.52 7.24 -16.81
N VAL A 390 -19.72 6.75 -15.86
CA VAL A 390 -18.38 7.27 -15.58
C VAL A 390 -17.36 6.21 -15.91
N ALA A 391 -17.52 5.02 -15.32
CA ALA A 391 -16.58 3.94 -15.54
C ALA A 391 -17.23 2.56 -15.34
N GLU A 392 -16.70 1.56 -16.01
CA GLU A 392 -16.88 0.16 -15.72
C GLU A 392 -15.60 -0.42 -15.12
N VAL A 393 -15.71 -1.10 -14.00
CA VAL A 393 -14.60 -1.77 -13.31
C VAL A 393 -14.74 -3.27 -13.52
N ARG A 394 -13.68 -3.92 -13.97
CA ARG A 394 -13.59 -5.37 -14.12
C ARG A 394 -12.41 -5.92 -13.34
N VAL A 395 -12.62 -7.07 -12.72
CA VAL A 395 -11.58 -7.84 -12.04
C VAL A 395 -11.53 -9.22 -12.68
N ARG A 396 -10.33 -9.64 -13.06
CA ARG A 396 -10.05 -10.96 -13.61
C ARG A 396 -9.02 -11.65 -12.74
N TRP A 397 -9.20 -12.95 -12.51
CA TRP A 397 -8.27 -13.76 -11.73
C TRP A 397 -8.28 -15.21 -12.22
N LEU A 398 -7.27 -15.99 -11.80
CA LEU A 398 -7.24 -17.43 -12.01
C LEU A 398 -7.63 -18.16 -10.71
N ASP A 399 -8.44 -19.22 -10.85
CA ASP A 399 -8.70 -20.14 -9.75
C ASP A 399 -7.40 -20.81 -9.30
N PRO A 400 -7.06 -20.82 -8.00
CA PRO A 400 -5.77 -21.32 -7.52
C PRO A 400 -5.55 -22.82 -7.73
N THR A 401 -6.64 -23.60 -7.94
CA THR A 401 -6.58 -25.05 -8.12
C THR A 401 -6.62 -25.45 -9.58
N THR A 402 -7.58 -24.90 -10.33
CA THR A 402 -7.81 -25.28 -11.74
C THR A 402 -7.08 -24.39 -12.73
N ARG A 403 -6.65 -23.19 -12.28
CA ARG A 403 -6.12 -22.09 -13.11
C ARG A 403 -7.10 -21.63 -14.20
N GLU A 404 -8.37 -21.95 -14.04
CA GLU A 404 -9.41 -21.44 -14.94
C GLU A 404 -9.66 -19.94 -14.64
N PRO A 405 -9.75 -19.11 -15.68
CA PRO A 405 -9.99 -17.67 -15.49
C PRO A 405 -11.44 -17.39 -15.12
N SER A 406 -11.62 -16.44 -14.22
CA SER A 406 -12.89 -15.87 -13.81
C SER A 406 -12.84 -14.34 -13.94
N GLU A 407 -14.00 -13.72 -14.18
CA GLU A 407 -14.13 -12.26 -14.33
C GLU A 407 -15.45 -11.80 -13.70
N THR A 408 -15.42 -10.67 -13.00
CA THR A 408 -16.61 -9.98 -12.49
C THR A 408 -16.48 -8.48 -12.71
N GLY A 409 -17.60 -7.74 -12.67
CA GLY A 409 -17.57 -6.29 -12.94
C GLY A 409 -18.62 -5.52 -12.16
N SER A 410 -18.41 -4.21 -12.09
CA SER A 410 -19.31 -3.20 -11.53
C SER A 410 -19.15 -1.90 -12.31
N ALA A 411 -20.13 -1.00 -12.20
CA ALA A 411 -20.06 0.30 -12.88
C ALA A 411 -20.45 1.43 -11.93
N ILE A 412 -20.08 2.65 -12.29
CA ILE A 412 -20.44 3.88 -11.56
C ILE A 412 -20.95 4.94 -12.52
N THR A 413 -21.91 5.71 -12.06
CA THR A 413 -22.53 6.84 -12.78
C THR A 413 -22.11 8.17 -12.16
N VAL A 414 -22.34 9.26 -12.90
CA VAL A 414 -22.06 10.64 -12.42
C VAL A 414 -22.79 10.93 -11.12
N SER A 415 -24.04 10.44 -10.94
CA SER A 415 -24.82 10.69 -9.71
C SER A 415 -24.23 10.00 -8.48
N GLU A 416 -23.48 8.91 -8.63
CA GLU A 416 -22.79 8.20 -7.56
C GLU A 416 -21.39 8.77 -7.30
N LEU A 417 -20.81 9.41 -8.31
CA LEU A 417 -19.50 10.07 -8.21
C LEU A 417 -19.62 11.50 -7.65
N ASP A 418 -20.64 12.26 -8.07
CA ASP A 418 -20.78 13.69 -7.75
C ASP A 418 -21.45 13.93 -6.38
N VAL A 419 -20.94 13.28 -5.35
CA VAL A 419 -21.39 13.40 -3.96
C VAL A 419 -20.53 14.42 -3.22
N PRO A 420 -21.11 15.30 -2.34
CA PRO A 420 -20.31 16.17 -1.52
C PRO A 420 -19.33 15.40 -0.62
N PHE A 421 -18.07 15.83 -0.52
CA PHE A 421 -17.03 15.14 0.22
C PHE A 421 -17.39 14.84 1.68
N ASP A 422 -17.99 15.80 2.36
CA ASP A 422 -18.36 15.67 3.79
C ASP A 422 -19.45 14.61 4.04
N THR A 423 -20.22 14.27 3.01
CA THR A 423 -21.28 13.25 3.08
C THR A 423 -20.84 11.91 2.50
N ALA A 424 -19.64 11.85 1.93
CA ALA A 424 -19.07 10.62 1.41
C ALA A 424 -18.77 9.62 2.53
N SER A 425 -18.66 8.35 2.15
CA SER A 425 -18.27 7.28 3.07
C SER A 425 -17.03 7.68 3.90
N PRO A 426 -17.06 7.53 5.24
CA PRO A 426 -15.89 7.84 6.05
C PRO A 426 -14.66 7.04 5.63
N ARG A 427 -14.82 5.80 5.12
CA ARG A 427 -13.72 5.00 4.57
C ARG A 427 -13.14 5.57 3.27
N LEU A 428 -13.93 6.28 2.44
CA LEU A 428 -13.41 7.01 1.28
C LEU A 428 -12.58 8.22 1.75
N ARG A 429 -13.05 8.95 2.77
CA ARG A 429 -12.32 10.07 3.36
C ARG A 429 -10.97 9.62 3.98
N VAL A 430 -10.93 8.43 4.59
CA VAL A 430 -9.66 7.81 5.06
C VAL A 430 -8.74 7.49 3.89
N ALA A 431 -9.25 6.87 2.82
CA ALA A 431 -8.45 6.55 1.63
C ALA A 431 -7.85 7.81 0.99
N TYR A 432 -8.66 8.89 0.91
CA TYR A 432 -8.16 10.19 0.46
C TYR A 432 -7.05 10.73 1.38
N ALA A 433 -7.28 10.77 2.68
CA ALA A 433 -6.29 11.32 3.63
C ALA A 433 -4.98 10.52 3.59
N ALA A 434 -5.05 9.20 3.56
CA ALA A 434 -3.87 8.33 3.50
C ALA A 434 -3.12 8.45 2.17
N GLY A 435 -3.84 8.39 1.04
CA GLY A 435 -3.24 8.47 -0.30
C GLY A 435 -2.57 9.82 -0.56
N PHE A 436 -3.24 10.92 -0.20
CA PHE A 436 -2.65 12.26 -0.39
C PHE A 436 -1.59 12.61 0.67
N PHE A 437 -1.63 12.00 1.85
CA PHE A 437 -0.50 12.06 2.78
C PHE A 437 0.75 11.42 2.17
N ALA A 438 0.61 10.27 1.53
CA ALA A 438 1.70 9.64 0.80
C ALA A 438 2.19 10.50 -0.38
N GLU A 439 1.27 11.12 -1.16
CA GLU A 439 1.64 12.03 -2.25
C GLU A 439 2.48 13.22 -1.74
N VAL A 440 2.18 13.76 -0.56
CA VAL A 440 2.99 14.81 0.08
C VAL A 440 4.34 14.27 0.53
N LEU A 441 4.39 13.10 1.18
CA LEU A 441 5.63 12.52 1.68
C LEU A 441 6.61 12.15 0.56
N ARG A 442 6.11 11.73 -0.60
CA ARG A 442 6.96 11.38 -1.76
C ARG A 442 7.30 12.56 -2.67
N ASP A 443 6.99 13.80 -2.25
CA ASP A 443 7.19 15.03 -3.02
C ASP A 443 6.56 14.99 -4.42
N SER A 444 5.40 14.36 -4.52
CA SER A 444 4.65 14.26 -5.77
C SER A 444 4.16 15.64 -6.22
N PRO A 445 4.16 15.94 -7.54
CA PRO A 445 3.55 17.15 -8.07
C PRO A 445 2.06 17.30 -7.68
N TYR A 446 1.37 16.19 -7.44
CA TYR A 446 -0.05 16.16 -7.04
C TYR A 446 -0.26 16.37 -5.53
N GLY A 447 0.81 16.30 -4.72
CA GLY A 447 0.79 16.59 -3.29
C GLY A 447 1.11 18.06 -2.95
N ARG A 448 1.63 18.86 -3.88
CA ARG A 448 2.19 20.20 -3.61
C ARG A 448 1.18 21.19 -3.04
N ASP A 449 -0.07 21.13 -3.50
CA ASP A 449 -1.12 22.04 -3.06
C ASP A 449 -2.00 21.46 -1.94
N VAL A 450 -1.64 20.28 -1.44
CA VAL A 450 -2.38 19.60 -0.37
C VAL A 450 -1.81 19.98 0.99
N ARG A 451 -2.65 20.55 1.85
CA ARG A 451 -2.22 20.96 3.20
C ARG A 451 -2.37 19.80 4.18
N LEU A 452 -1.27 19.44 4.85
CA LEU A 452 -1.28 18.38 5.86
C LEU A 452 -2.27 18.65 7.00
N ALA A 453 -2.52 19.91 7.35
CA ALA A 453 -3.50 20.27 8.37
C ALA A 453 -4.93 19.85 7.99
N ASP A 454 -5.29 19.99 6.70
CA ASP A 454 -6.61 19.58 6.19
C ASP A 454 -6.73 18.06 6.17
N LEU A 455 -5.68 17.35 5.71
CA LEU A 455 -5.65 15.89 5.77
C LEU A 455 -5.79 15.35 7.20
N ALA A 456 -5.09 15.97 8.17
CA ALA A 456 -5.21 15.59 9.58
C ALA A 456 -6.61 15.81 10.12
N ALA A 457 -7.27 16.90 9.73
CA ALA A 457 -8.64 17.20 10.14
C ALA A 457 -9.64 16.20 9.52
N ILE A 458 -9.47 15.85 8.24
CA ILE A 458 -10.28 14.85 7.54
C ILE A 458 -10.13 13.47 8.21
N ALA A 459 -8.88 13.04 8.47
CA ALA A 459 -8.61 11.78 9.13
C ALA A 459 -9.21 11.74 10.54
N GLN A 460 -9.09 12.83 11.32
CA GLN A 460 -9.67 12.90 12.65
C GLN A 460 -11.19 12.79 12.61
N ALA A 461 -11.85 13.56 11.75
CA ALA A 461 -13.32 13.51 11.61
C ALA A 461 -13.81 12.11 11.19
N ALA A 462 -13.08 11.45 10.28
CA ALA A 462 -13.38 10.07 9.89
C ALA A 462 -13.15 9.09 11.04
N SER A 463 -12.09 9.27 11.85
CA SER A 463 -11.81 8.45 13.03
C SER A 463 -12.91 8.54 14.08
N ASP A 464 -13.39 9.76 14.35
CA ASP A 464 -14.45 10.01 15.33
C ASP A 464 -15.77 9.33 14.90
N GLU A 465 -16.07 9.33 13.62
CA GLU A 465 -17.27 8.67 13.06
C GLU A 465 -17.16 7.14 13.04
N LEU A 466 -15.95 6.60 12.79
CA LEU A 466 -15.69 5.15 12.69
C LEU A 466 -15.34 4.51 14.03
N GLU A 467 -15.02 5.30 15.06
CA GLU A 467 -14.43 4.84 16.33
C GLU A 467 -13.18 3.99 16.10
N ASP A 468 -12.32 4.39 15.12
CA ASP A 468 -11.20 3.60 14.63
C ASP A 468 -9.85 4.20 15.08
N GLY A 469 -9.20 3.54 16.04
CA GLY A 469 -7.92 3.98 16.59
C GLY A 469 -6.77 4.05 15.58
N ALA A 470 -6.78 3.21 14.54
CA ALA A 470 -5.75 3.28 13.50
C ALA A 470 -5.90 4.55 12.64
N VAL A 471 -7.14 4.99 12.42
CA VAL A 471 -7.42 6.25 11.71
C VAL A 471 -7.08 7.46 12.59
N ALA A 472 -7.30 7.37 13.91
CA ALA A 472 -6.84 8.40 14.85
C ALA A 472 -5.31 8.54 14.81
N GLU A 473 -4.59 7.42 14.79
CA GLU A 473 -3.13 7.42 14.65
C GLU A 473 -2.67 8.05 13.33
N LEU A 474 -3.36 7.78 12.22
CA LEU A 474 -3.07 8.46 10.94
C LEU A 474 -3.13 9.98 11.09
N ALA A 475 -4.18 10.51 11.74
CA ALA A 475 -4.29 11.94 11.96
C ALA A 475 -3.11 12.49 12.79
N ASP A 476 -2.66 11.74 13.80
CA ASP A 476 -1.49 12.13 14.61
C ASP A 476 -0.18 12.05 13.82
N LEU A 477 0.01 11.04 12.98
CA LEU A 477 1.18 10.93 12.10
C LEU A 477 1.26 12.10 11.12
N ILE A 478 0.14 12.48 10.52
CA ILE A 478 0.07 13.63 9.61
C ILE A 478 0.45 14.92 10.36
N ARG A 479 -0.05 15.13 11.60
CA ARG A 479 0.31 16.30 12.42
C ARG A 479 1.81 16.29 12.79
N ARG A 480 2.40 15.14 13.07
CA ARG A 480 3.85 15.01 13.34
C ARG A 480 4.68 15.33 12.09
N ALA A 481 4.33 14.74 10.95
CA ALA A 481 5.00 15.03 9.69
C ALA A 481 4.95 16.51 9.31
N GLN A 482 3.82 17.19 9.55
CA GLN A 482 3.69 18.63 9.32
C GLN A 482 4.73 19.44 10.10
N ARG A 483 5.03 19.08 11.35
CA ARG A 483 6.03 19.78 12.17
C ARG A 483 7.45 19.62 11.61
N PHE A 484 7.79 18.42 11.12
CA PHE A 484 9.10 18.17 10.48
C PHE A 484 9.28 18.97 9.19
N ILE A 485 8.24 18.96 8.33
CA ILE A 485 8.30 19.67 7.03
C ILE A 485 8.33 21.18 7.23
N ALA A 486 7.66 21.71 8.27
CA ALA A 486 7.66 23.14 8.60
C ALA A 486 8.96 23.62 9.26
N GLY A 487 9.88 22.74 9.63
CA GLY A 487 11.18 23.08 10.26
C GLY A 487 11.00 23.62 11.69
N ASP A 488 10.10 23.05 12.48
CA ASP A 488 9.85 23.47 13.87
C ASP A 488 11.00 23.00 14.78
N PRO A 489 11.77 23.92 15.43
CA PRO A 489 12.99 23.59 16.15
C PRO A 489 12.80 22.98 17.56
N GLU A 490 11.57 22.68 17.99
CA GLU A 490 11.28 22.10 19.33
C GLU A 490 11.44 20.56 19.41
N LEU A 491 12.12 19.93 18.45
CA LEU A 491 12.28 18.47 18.38
C LEU A 491 13.74 17.99 18.58
N ASP A 492 14.63 18.82 19.16
CA ASP A 492 15.96 18.41 19.63
C ASP A 492 15.97 18.01 21.12
#